data_9335c2797c49055b85db7e16b9f03537
#
_entry.id   9335c2797c49055b85db7e16b9f03537
#
_cell.length_a   1.000
_cell.length_b   1.000
_cell.length_c   1.000
_cell.angle_alpha   90.00
_cell.angle_beta   90.00
_cell.angle_gamma   90.00
#
_symmetry.space_group_name_H-M   'P 1'
#
loop_
_entity.id
_entity.type
_entity.pdbx_description
1 polymer ?
#
loop_
_entity_poly.entity_id
_entity_poly.type
_entity_poly.pdbx_seq_one_letter_code
_entity_poly.pdbx_strand_id
1 'polypeptide(L)'
;FAVINADDFYGAEAYQTIGDYLSQLGDSKNRYCMVAYDLNRTLSDNGTVSRGVCGVDADGNLTSMVERTQIERMPDGRIVFHDGGADEELAEDTPVSMNLFGFTPDFFTYSKEYFKVWFEANKENIKSEFYIPTMVNKLIGDGTATLRVLRSAAQWHGVTYKEDKPALMAAIEKMIAEGKYPRNLWA
;
A
#
# COMPACT_ATOMS: atom_id res chain seq x y z
N PHE A 1 4.76 -10.11 -11.39
CA PHE A 1 3.32 -9.94 -11.16
C PHE A 1 3.07 -8.87 -10.10
N ALA A 2 1.90 -8.27 -10.13
CA ALA A 2 1.46 -7.34 -9.09
C ALA A 2 0.35 -7.96 -8.23
N VAL A 3 0.29 -7.52 -6.96
CA VAL A 3 -0.76 -7.85 -6.00
C VAL A 3 -1.43 -6.55 -5.58
N ILE A 4 -2.76 -6.55 -5.55
CA ILE A 4 -3.60 -5.42 -5.17
C ILE A 4 -4.72 -5.89 -4.24
N ASN A 5 -5.31 -4.98 -3.50
CA ASN A 5 -6.62 -5.21 -2.89
C ASN A 5 -7.70 -5.06 -3.97
N ALA A 6 -8.71 -5.92 -3.95
CA ALA A 6 -9.74 -5.96 -4.98
C ALA A 6 -10.79 -4.84 -4.85
N ASP A 7 -10.84 -4.20 -3.71
CA ASP A 7 -11.83 -3.19 -3.32
C ASP A 7 -11.25 -1.76 -3.23
N ASP A 8 -9.98 -1.57 -3.61
CA ASP A 8 -9.31 -0.29 -3.62
C ASP A 8 -9.22 0.31 -5.03
N PHE A 9 -9.38 1.64 -5.12
CA PHE A 9 -9.16 2.40 -6.34
C PHE A 9 -7.77 3.06 -6.30
N TYR A 10 -6.82 2.51 -7.04
CA TYR A 10 -5.42 2.96 -7.07
C TYR A 10 -5.13 4.07 -8.08
N GLY A 11 -5.99 4.24 -9.10
CA GLY A 11 -5.76 5.14 -10.23
C GLY A 11 -4.88 4.51 -11.32
N ALA A 12 -5.12 4.90 -12.57
CA ALA A 12 -4.42 4.35 -13.74
C ALA A 12 -2.90 4.56 -13.68
N GLU A 13 -2.45 5.70 -13.15
CA GLU A 13 -1.03 6.04 -13.00
C GLU A 13 -0.27 5.03 -12.15
N ALA A 14 -0.87 4.56 -11.05
CA ALA A 14 -0.23 3.58 -10.17
C ALA A 14 -0.01 2.23 -10.88
N TYR A 15 -0.97 1.79 -11.68
CA TYR A 15 -0.82 0.57 -12.48
C TYR A 15 0.23 0.72 -13.57
N GLN A 16 0.28 1.88 -14.23
CA GLN A 16 1.32 2.17 -15.22
C GLN A 16 2.70 2.15 -14.57
N THR A 17 2.86 2.84 -13.44
CA THR A 17 4.12 2.94 -12.70
C THR A 17 4.65 1.56 -12.30
N ILE A 18 3.81 0.70 -11.73
CA ILE A 18 4.24 -0.64 -11.31
C ILE A 18 4.48 -1.55 -12.52
N GLY A 19 3.66 -1.46 -13.56
CA GLY A 19 3.81 -2.22 -14.81
C GLY A 19 5.11 -1.89 -15.52
N ASP A 20 5.45 -0.61 -15.64
CA ASP A 20 6.69 -0.14 -16.28
C ASP A 20 7.92 -0.64 -15.51
N TYR A 21 7.89 -0.61 -14.18
CA TYR A 21 8.98 -1.14 -13.38
C TYR A 21 9.12 -2.66 -13.53
N LEU A 22 8.04 -3.40 -13.40
CA LEU A 22 8.06 -4.86 -13.52
C LEU A 22 8.52 -5.34 -14.90
N SER A 23 8.16 -4.62 -15.96
CA SER A 23 8.57 -4.96 -17.34
C SER A 23 10.08 -4.85 -17.56
N GLN A 24 10.78 -4.03 -16.76
CA GLN A 24 12.22 -3.83 -16.84
C GLN A 24 13.03 -4.88 -16.07
N LEU A 25 12.38 -5.67 -15.20
CA LEU A 25 13.09 -6.62 -14.34
C LEU A 25 13.60 -7.85 -15.08
N GLY A 26 12.97 -8.23 -16.21
CA GLY A 26 13.34 -9.43 -16.98
C GLY A 26 13.37 -10.68 -16.08
N ASP A 27 14.49 -11.43 -16.13
CA ASP A 27 14.71 -12.64 -15.34
C ASP A 27 15.33 -12.36 -13.96
N SER A 28 15.28 -11.11 -13.48
CA SER A 28 15.77 -10.75 -12.14
C SER A 28 15.04 -11.54 -11.06
N LYS A 29 15.75 -11.79 -9.96
CA LYS A 29 15.20 -12.46 -8.77
C LYS A 29 15.36 -11.56 -7.56
N ASN A 30 14.49 -11.74 -6.57
CA ASN A 30 14.54 -11.04 -5.29
C ASN A 30 14.51 -9.51 -5.43
N ARG A 31 13.93 -9.03 -6.53
CA ARG A 31 13.76 -7.61 -6.81
C ARG A 31 12.28 -7.29 -6.88
N TYR A 32 11.82 -6.64 -5.85
CA TYR A 32 10.42 -6.31 -5.64
C TYR A 32 10.20 -4.81 -5.76
N CYS A 33 8.97 -4.42 -5.87
CA CYS A 33 8.58 -3.01 -5.79
C CYS A 33 7.23 -2.87 -5.07
N MET A 34 6.91 -1.65 -4.73
CA MET A 34 5.58 -1.25 -4.30
C MET A 34 5.30 0.16 -4.81
N VAL A 35 4.04 0.50 -4.98
CA VAL A 35 3.63 1.88 -5.16
C VAL A 35 3.21 2.44 -3.82
N ALA A 36 3.93 3.46 -3.35
CA ALA A 36 3.58 4.22 -2.16
C ALA A 36 2.86 5.52 -2.54
N TYR A 37 1.92 5.89 -1.70
CA TYR A 37 1.18 7.15 -1.80
C TYR A 37 1.65 8.11 -0.72
N ASP A 38 1.46 9.41 -0.95
CA ASP A 38 1.61 10.38 0.13
C ASP A 38 0.47 10.21 1.13
N LEU A 39 0.78 10.24 2.42
CA LEU A 39 -0.20 9.99 3.49
C LEU A 39 -1.44 10.87 3.37
N ASN A 40 -1.26 12.18 3.07
CA ASN A 40 -2.36 13.12 2.90
C ASN A 40 -3.36 12.74 1.80
N ARG A 41 -2.97 11.85 0.87
CA ARG A 41 -3.80 11.36 -0.25
C ARG A 41 -4.52 10.05 0.06
N THR A 42 -4.46 9.59 1.30
CA THR A 42 -5.04 8.29 1.73
C THR A 42 -5.91 8.39 2.98
N LEU A 43 -6.14 9.60 3.46
CA LEU A 43 -6.98 9.84 4.65
C LEU A 43 -8.47 9.76 4.30
N SER A 44 -9.31 9.57 5.32
CA SER A 44 -10.75 9.69 5.26
C SER A 44 -11.20 10.89 6.09
N ASP A 45 -12.20 11.62 5.60
CA ASP A 45 -12.86 12.69 6.37
C ASP A 45 -13.88 12.13 7.38
N ASN A 46 -14.12 10.82 7.37
CA ASN A 46 -15.15 10.16 8.16
C ASN A 46 -14.62 9.44 9.40
N GLY A 47 -13.30 9.47 9.61
CA GLY A 47 -12.68 8.87 10.80
C GLY A 47 -11.22 8.48 10.59
N THR A 48 -10.68 7.80 11.60
CA THR A 48 -9.29 7.35 11.58
C THR A 48 -9.05 6.23 10.56
N VAL A 49 -7.83 6.14 10.05
CA VAL A 49 -7.41 5.08 9.11
C VAL A 49 -6.18 4.35 9.64
N SER A 50 -5.89 3.18 9.07
CA SER A 50 -4.65 2.42 9.32
C SER A 50 -3.81 2.37 8.05
N ARG A 51 -2.48 2.62 8.16
CA ARG A 51 -1.57 2.65 7.01
C ARG A 51 -0.22 2.03 7.33
N GLY A 52 0.33 1.30 6.38
CA GLY A 52 1.71 0.84 6.44
C GLY A 52 2.68 2.00 6.18
N VAL A 53 3.17 2.65 7.22
CA VAL A 53 4.14 3.76 7.11
C VAL A 53 5.49 3.20 6.70
N CYS A 54 6.06 3.74 5.61
CA CYS A 54 7.28 3.23 4.97
C CYS A 54 8.50 4.05 5.35
N GLY A 55 9.55 3.39 5.85
CA GLY A 55 10.91 3.92 5.85
C GLY A 55 11.56 3.67 4.50
N VAL A 56 12.21 4.68 3.93
CA VAL A 56 12.84 4.60 2.59
C VAL A 56 14.25 5.15 2.67
N ASP A 57 15.21 4.43 2.09
CA ASP A 57 16.60 4.87 2.04
C ASP A 57 16.85 5.92 0.94
N ALA A 58 18.08 6.45 0.88
CA ALA A 58 18.48 7.46 -0.12
C ALA A 58 18.43 6.92 -1.56
N ASP A 59 18.54 5.60 -1.73
CA ASP A 59 18.43 4.95 -3.04
C ASP A 59 16.97 4.67 -3.43
N GLY A 60 16.01 4.94 -2.54
CA GLY A 60 14.57 4.74 -2.74
C GLY A 60 14.11 3.30 -2.52
N ASN A 61 14.85 2.51 -1.73
CA ASN A 61 14.41 1.18 -1.34
C ASN A 61 13.74 1.20 0.03
N LEU A 62 12.79 0.30 0.23
CA LEU A 62 12.10 0.12 1.49
C LEU A 62 13.07 -0.42 2.54
N THR A 63 13.15 0.24 3.69
CA THR A 63 13.93 -0.21 4.84
C THR A 63 13.06 -0.78 5.95
N SER A 64 11.81 -0.30 6.04
CA SER A 64 10.82 -0.80 7.00
C SER A 64 9.41 -0.42 6.55
N MET A 65 8.43 -1.20 6.99
CA MET A 65 7.03 -0.88 6.84
C MET A 65 6.31 -1.22 8.15
N VAL A 66 5.77 -0.19 8.79
CA VAL A 66 5.12 -0.32 10.11
C VAL A 66 3.66 0.08 9.99
N GLU A 67 2.76 -0.85 10.32
CA GLU A 67 1.34 -0.53 10.40
C GLU A 67 1.09 0.45 11.55
N ARG A 68 0.61 1.65 11.19
CA ARG A 68 0.13 2.65 12.14
C ARG A 68 -1.38 2.71 12.06
N THR A 69 -2.02 2.63 13.20
CA THR A 69 -3.47 2.66 13.34
C THR A 69 -3.92 4.01 13.87
N GLN A 70 -5.22 4.30 13.75
CA GLN A 70 -5.81 5.53 14.27
C GLN A 70 -5.10 6.80 13.75
N ILE A 71 -4.80 6.83 12.46
CA ILE A 71 -4.25 8.01 11.80
C ILE A 71 -5.41 8.93 11.41
N GLU A 72 -5.31 10.21 11.75
CA GLU A 72 -6.30 11.21 11.35
C GLU A 72 -5.68 12.59 11.13
N ARG A 73 -6.42 13.45 10.43
CA ARG A 73 -6.10 14.87 10.31
C ARG A 73 -6.78 15.65 11.44
N MET A 74 -5.96 16.32 12.25
CA MET A 74 -6.42 17.17 13.33
C MET A 74 -7.04 18.48 12.82
N PRO A 75 -7.89 19.19 13.61
CA PRO A 75 -8.46 20.47 13.22
C PRO A 75 -7.45 21.57 12.90
N ASP A 76 -6.23 21.47 13.43
CA ASP A 76 -5.11 22.39 13.14
C ASP A 76 -4.35 22.04 11.85
N GLY A 77 -4.76 20.96 11.15
CA GLY A 77 -4.20 20.51 9.88
C GLY A 77 -3.11 19.44 10.00
N ARG A 78 -2.54 19.20 11.18
CA ARG A 78 -1.53 18.15 11.39
C ARG A 78 -2.13 16.76 11.18
N ILE A 79 -1.33 15.84 10.70
CA ILE A 79 -1.69 14.42 10.63
C ILE A 79 -0.98 13.72 11.78
N VAL A 80 -1.73 13.01 12.60
CA VAL A 80 -1.20 12.27 13.75
C VAL A 80 -1.67 10.83 13.76
N PHE A 81 -0.94 9.97 14.43
CA PHE A 81 -1.43 8.65 14.82
C PHE A 81 -1.38 8.49 16.33
N HIS A 82 -2.33 7.72 16.85
CA HIS A 82 -2.51 7.49 18.27
C HIS A 82 -1.99 6.10 18.66
N ASP A 83 -0.87 6.04 19.34
CA ASP A 83 -0.21 4.77 19.73
C ASP A 83 -0.39 4.44 21.22
N GLY A 84 -1.56 4.79 21.78
CA GLY A 84 -1.88 4.53 23.20
C GLY A 84 -1.05 5.33 24.21
N GLY A 85 -0.17 6.21 23.74
CA GLY A 85 0.67 7.14 24.51
C GLY A 85 0.46 8.58 24.07
N ALA A 86 1.54 9.26 23.71
CA ALA A 86 1.47 10.59 23.10
C ALA A 86 1.17 10.46 21.60
N ASP A 87 0.42 11.43 21.07
CA ASP A 87 0.20 11.53 19.63
C ASP A 87 1.53 11.79 18.91
N GLU A 88 1.80 11.04 17.87
CA GLU A 88 2.97 11.24 17.02
C GLU A 88 2.56 11.85 15.67
N GLU A 89 3.24 12.91 15.28
CA GLU A 89 2.97 13.62 14.04
C GLU A 89 3.64 12.92 12.85
N LEU A 90 2.92 12.84 11.73
CA LEU A 90 3.42 12.36 10.45
C LEU A 90 3.38 13.48 9.41
N ALA A 91 4.42 13.59 8.59
CA ALA A 91 4.44 14.54 7.49
C ALA A 91 3.40 14.17 6.42
N GLU A 92 2.85 15.16 5.74
CA GLU A 92 1.82 14.96 4.71
C GLU A 92 2.31 14.07 3.54
N ASP A 93 3.59 14.17 3.21
CA ASP A 93 4.26 13.42 2.14
C ASP A 93 4.91 12.12 2.63
N THR A 94 4.64 11.71 3.88
CA THR A 94 5.08 10.40 4.40
C THR A 94 4.62 9.29 3.46
N PRO A 95 5.56 8.45 2.94
CA PRO A 95 5.17 7.35 2.06
C PRO A 95 4.44 6.27 2.83
N VAL A 96 3.25 5.89 2.33
CA VAL A 96 2.46 4.81 2.92
C VAL A 96 2.10 3.74 1.90
N SER A 97 2.07 2.50 2.38
CA SER A 97 1.60 1.35 1.62
C SER A 97 0.08 1.28 1.60
N MET A 98 -0.46 1.05 0.41
CA MET A 98 -1.86 0.69 0.17
C MET A 98 -1.97 -0.72 -0.42
N ASN A 99 -1.01 -1.61 -0.11
CA ASN A 99 -0.94 -3.00 -0.57
C ASN A 99 -0.85 -3.18 -2.09
N LEU A 100 -0.28 -2.20 -2.81
CA LEU A 100 0.06 -2.35 -4.22
C LEU A 100 1.52 -2.77 -4.36
N PHE A 101 1.76 -4.08 -4.45
CA PHE A 101 3.09 -4.68 -4.52
C PHE A 101 3.36 -5.31 -5.88
N GLY A 102 4.63 -5.29 -6.29
CA GLY A 102 5.15 -6.00 -7.45
C GLY A 102 6.26 -6.97 -7.06
N PHE A 103 6.16 -8.19 -7.53
CA PHE A 103 7.06 -9.28 -7.16
C PHE A 103 7.61 -10.00 -8.39
N THR A 104 8.85 -10.51 -8.26
CA THR A 104 9.38 -11.56 -9.14
C THR A 104 8.87 -12.94 -8.69
N PRO A 105 8.82 -13.97 -9.56
CA PRO A 105 8.19 -15.27 -9.25
C PRO A 105 8.77 -16.02 -8.04
N ASP A 106 10.01 -15.74 -7.67
CA ASP A 106 10.66 -16.31 -6.49
C ASP A 106 9.93 -15.99 -5.17
N PHE A 107 9.13 -14.91 -5.14
CA PHE A 107 8.27 -14.59 -4.00
C PHE A 107 7.39 -15.77 -3.57
N PHE A 108 6.87 -16.55 -4.53
CA PHE A 108 6.05 -17.73 -4.22
C PHE A 108 6.84 -18.82 -3.48
N THR A 109 8.13 -18.98 -3.77
CA THR A 109 8.98 -19.94 -3.08
C THR A 109 9.13 -19.55 -1.61
N TYR A 110 9.46 -18.29 -1.35
CA TYR A 110 9.59 -17.78 0.02
C TYR A 110 8.26 -17.82 0.77
N SER A 111 7.15 -17.38 0.12
CA SER A 111 5.82 -17.41 0.72
C SER A 111 5.43 -18.81 1.17
N LYS A 112 5.70 -19.81 0.36
CA LYS A 112 5.40 -21.21 0.67
C LYS A 112 6.15 -21.69 1.92
N GLU A 113 7.45 -21.37 2.02
CA GLU A 113 8.25 -21.80 3.18
C GLU A 113 7.86 -21.03 4.45
N TYR A 114 7.64 -19.71 4.36
CA TYR A 114 7.19 -18.92 5.51
C TYR A 114 5.79 -19.30 5.97
N PHE A 115 4.88 -19.56 5.04
CA PHE A 115 3.51 -19.95 5.38
C PHE A 115 3.49 -21.23 6.20
N LYS A 116 4.33 -22.24 5.89
CA LYS A 116 4.40 -23.47 6.67
C LYS A 116 4.74 -23.20 8.14
N VAL A 117 5.80 -22.38 8.37
CA VAL A 117 6.23 -22.04 9.72
C VAL A 117 5.17 -21.22 10.45
N TRP A 118 4.62 -20.20 9.77
CA TRP A 118 3.57 -19.37 10.31
C TRP A 118 2.32 -20.16 10.64
N PHE A 119 1.90 -21.07 9.75
CA PHE A 119 0.70 -21.91 9.95
C PHE A 119 0.83 -22.80 11.19
N GLU A 120 1.96 -23.50 11.36
CA GLU A 120 2.19 -24.31 12.53
C GLU A 120 2.15 -23.52 13.85
N ALA A 121 2.61 -22.29 13.83
CA ALA A 121 2.60 -21.41 15.00
C ALA A 121 1.22 -20.80 15.29
N ASN A 122 0.34 -20.70 14.30
CA ASN A 122 -0.90 -19.91 14.39
C ASN A 122 -2.18 -20.71 14.12
N LYS A 123 -2.12 -22.00 13.77
CA LYS A 123 -3.27 -22.83 13.34
C LYS A 123 -4.41 -22.93 14.36
N GLU A 124 -4.13 -22.73 15.64
CA GLU A 124 -5.14 -22.73 16.70
C GLU A 124 -5.83 -21.35 16.86
N ASN A 125 -5.33 -20.30 16.23
CA ASN A 125 -5.92 -18.96 16.27
C ASN A 125 -6.66 -18.67 14.97
N ILE A 126 -7.96 -18.87 14.96
CA ILE A 126 -8.84 -18.66 13.79
C ILE A 126 -8.88 -17.19 13.27
N LYS A 127 -8.35 -16.25 14.03
CA LYS A 127 -8.28 -14.83 13.67
C LYS A 127 -6.91 -14.42 13.13
N SER A 128 -5.93 -15.34 13.09
CA SER A 128 -4.61 -15.02 12.57
C SER A 128 -4.64 -14.91 11.05
N GLU A 129 -3.89 -13.95 10.52
CA GLU A 129 -3.77 -13.69 9.10
C GLU A 129 -2.29 -13.66 8.69
N PHE A 130 -1.98 -14.25 7.55
CA PHE A 130 -0.64 -14.25 6.97
C PHE A 130 -0.48 -13.05 6.04
N TYR A 131 0.06 -11.97 6.57
CA TYR A 131 0.17 -10.71 5.86
C TYR A 131 1.36 -10.62 4.92
N ILE A 132 1.14 -10.13 3.70
CA ILE A 132 2.21 -9.79 2.74
C ILE A 132 3.20 -8.77 3.33
N PRO A 133 2.79 -7.66 3.98
CA PRO A 133 3.69 -6.73 4.63
C PRO A 133 4.68 -7.37 5.62
N THR A 134 4.23 -8.30 6.44
CA THR A 134 5.10 -9.01 7.39
C THR A 134 6.15 -9.82 6.66
N MET A 135 5.78 -10.50 5.59
CA MET A 135 6.71 -11.26 4.77
C MET A 135 7.71 -10.35 4.04
N VAL A 136 7.25 -9.22 3.50
CA VAL A 136 8.13 -8.23 2.86
C VAL A 136 9.15 -7.73 3.86
N ASN A 137 8.74 -7.26 5.05
CA ASN A 137 9.66 -6.80 6.09
C ASN A 137 10.71 -7.85 6.46
N LYS A 138 10.33 -9.12 6.52
CA LYS A 138 11.27 -10.19 6.80
C LYS A 138 12.28 -10.35 5.66
N LEU A 139 11.84 -10.39 4.41
CA LEU A 139 12.73 -10.62 3.25
C LEU A 139 13.72 -9.46 3.04
N ILE A 140 13.30 -8.21 3.29
CA ILE A 140 14.22 -7.07 3.22
C ILE A 140 15.13 -7.01 4.45
N GLY A 141 14.62 -7.34 5.65
CA GLY A 141 15.36 -7.27 6.90
C GLY A 141 16.49 -8.30 6.99
N ASP A 142 16.33 -9.49 6.41
CA ASP A 142 17.37 -10.51 6.34
C ASP A 142 18.25 -10.42 5.07
N GLY A 143 18.04 -9.40 4.25
CA GLY A 143 18.82 -9.16 3.04
C GLY A 143 18.53 -10.12 1.88
N THR A 144 17.48 -10.93 1.96
CA THR A 144 17.09 -11.88 0.92
C THR A 144 16.60 -11.16 -0.33
N ALA A 145 15.89 -10.05 -0.18
CA ALA A 145 15.32 -9.28 -1.28
C ALA A 145 15.51 -7.78 -1.09
N THR A 146 15.42 -7.04 -2.19
CA THR A 146 15.31 -5.59 -2.19
C THR A 146 13.91 -5.20 -2.69
N LEU A 147 13.33 -4.15 -2.13
CA LEU A 147 12.04 -3.63 -2.54
C LEU A 147 12.14 -2.14 -2.88
N ARG A 148 11.95 -1.80 -4.16
CA ARG A 148 11.92 -0.42 -4.65
C ARG A 148 10.58 0.24 -4.30
N VAL A 149 10.63 1.42 -3.67
CA VAL A 149 9.46 2.25 -3.44
C VAL A 149 9.25 3.18 -4.62
N LEU A 150 8.17 2.98 -5.34
CA LEU A 150 7.72 3.82 -6.45
C LEU A 150 6.69 4.81 -5.88
N ARG A 151 6.89 6.12 -6.11
CA ARG A 151 5.96 7.14 -5.62
C ARG A 151 4.87 7.39 -6.65
N SER A 152 3.63 7.52 -6.19
CA SER A 152 2.50 7.97 -7.02
C SER A 152 1.94 9.27 -6.47
N ALA A 153 1.69 10.22 -7.38
CA ALA A 153 0.98 11.45 -7.07
C ALA A 153 -0.55 11.31 -7.18
N ALA A 154 -1.05 10.11 -7.53
CA ALA A 154 -2.48 9.84 -7.62
C ALA A 154 -3.16 9.95 -6.25
N GLN A 155 -4.43 10.31 -6.28
CA GLN A 155 -5.31 10.16 -5.12
C GLN A 155 -5.74 8.69 -5.04
N TRP A 156 -5.44 8.04 -3.92
CA TRP A 156 -6.02 6.75 -3.59
C TRP A 156 -7.44 6.95 -3.05
N HIS A 157 -8.35 6.05 -3.38
CA HIS A 157 -9.69 6.03 -2.83
C HIS A 157 -10.05 4.61 -2.40
N GLY A 158 -10.44 4.45 -1.14
CA GLY A 158 -11.07 3.25 -0.61
C GLY A 158 -12.42 3.58 -0.01
N VAL A 159 -13.14 2.56 0.40
CA VAL A 159 -14.41 2.69 1.12
C VAL A 159 -14.19 2.12 2.52
N THR A 160 -13.36 2.80 3.31
CA THR A 160 -13.11 2.43 4.72
C THR A 160 -14.39 2.63 5.53
N TYR A 161 -15.08 3.71 5.25
CA TYR A 161 -16.39 4.02 5.82
C TYR A 161 -17.45 4.03 4.70
N LYS A 162 -18.67 3.66 5.02
CA LYS A 162 -19.79 3.70 4.05
C LYS A 162 -20.00 5.09 3.48
N GLU A 163 -19.69 6.10 4.27
CA GLU A 163 -19.78 7.54 3.96
C GLU A 163 -18.72 7.99 2.94
N ASP A 164 -17.64 7.23 2.71
CA ASP A 164 -16.61 7.51 1.69
C ASP A 164 -17.15 7.28 0.26
N LYS A 165 -18.15 6.40 0.10
CA LYS A 165 -18.66 6.00 -1.22
C LYS A 165 -19.15 7.15 -2.11
N PRO A 166 -19.92 8.14 -1.62
CA PRO A 166 -20.32 9.28 -2.43
C PRO A 166 -19.14 10.10 -2.95
N ALA A 167 -18.10 10.29 -2.13
CA ALA A 167 -16.89 11.02 -2.52
C ALA A 167 -16.12 10.27 -3.62
N LEU A 168 -15.96 8.96 -3.49
CA LEU A 168 -15.37 8.11 -4.53
C LEU A 168 -16.15 8.19 -5.85
N MET A 169 -17.46 8.08 -5.80
CA MET A 169 -18.32 8.18 -6.99
C MET A 169 -18.15 9.54 -7.69
N ALA A 170 -18.16 10.63 -6.93
CA ALA A 170 -17.96 11.98 -7.46
C ALA A 170 -16.55 12.14 -8.09
N ALA A 171 -15.52 11.57 -7.47
CA ALA A 171 -14.16 11.57 -8.00
C ALA A 171 -14.06 10.81 -9.33
N ILE A 172 -14.69 9.64 -9.45
CA ILE A 172 -14.73 8.86 -10.70
C ILE A 172 -15.49 9.63 -11.80
N GLU A 173 -16.66 10.21 -11.51
CA GLU A 173 -17.41 11.02 -12.49
C GLU A 173 -16.59 12.22 -12.97
N LYS A 174 -15.85 12.88 -12.07
CA LYS A 174 -14.94 13.96 -12.44
C LYS A 174 -13.85 13.48 -13.39
N MET A 175 -13.20 12.34 -13.09
CA MET A 175 -12.17 11.76 -13.95
C MET A 175 -12.69 11.36 -15.32
N ILE A 176 -13.94 10.89 -15.41
CA ILE A 176 -14.62 10.62 -16.68
C ILE A 176 -14.86 11.91 -17.46
N ALA A 177 -15.35 12.96 -16.79
CA ALA A 177 -15.56 14.26 -17.41
C ALA A 177 -14.27 14.90 -17.93
N GLU A 178 -13.14 14.66 -17.25
CA GLU A 178 -11.79 15.10 -17.66
C GLU A 178 -11.17 14.21 -18.75
N GLY A 179 -11.86 13.14 -19.19
CA GLY A 179 -11.35 12.20 -20.21
C GLY A 179 -10.25 11.25 -19.74
N LYS A 180 -10.02 11.15 -18.42
CA LYS A 180 -9.06 10.20 -17.84
C LYS A 180 -9.54 8.76 -17.90
N TYR A 181 -10.84 8.56 -17.87
CA TYR A 181 -11.52 7.27 -18.02
C TYR A 181 -12.65 7.36 -19.03
N PRO A 182 -12.87 6.34 -19.86
CA PRO A 182 -14.07 6.28 -20.71
C PRO A 182 -15.31 6.06 -19.83
N ARG A 183 -16.45 6.62 -20.24
CA ARG A 183 -17.74 6.40 -19.55
C ARG A 183 -18.18 4.94 -19.58
N ASN A 184 -17.83 4.23 -20.64
CA ASN A 184 -18.05 2.79 -20.78
C ASN A 184 -16.71 2.10 -20.93
N LEU A 185 -16.30 1.36 -19.90
CA LEU A 185 -15.02 0.62 -19.89
C LEU A 185 -15.00 -0.58 -20.87
N TRP A 186 -16.17 -1.03 -21.32
CA TRP A 186 -16.35 -2.25 -22.10
C TRP A 186 -16.88 -1.97 -23.51
N ALA A 187 -16.88 -0.72 -23.94
CA ALA A 187 -17.36 -0.32 -25.29
C ALA A 187 -16.25 -0.46 -26.34
#